data_f87698c994d6672aacf3b73432ee3f8d
#
_entry.id   f87698c994d6672aacf3b73432ee3f8d
#
_cell.length_a   1.000
_cell.length_b   1.000
_cell.length_c   1.000
_cell.angle_alpha   90.00
_cell.angle_beta   90.00
_cell.angle_gamma   90.00
#
_symmetry.space_group_name_H-M   'P 1'
#
loop_
_entity.id
_entity.type
_entity.pdbx_description
1 polymer ?
#
loop_
_entity_poly.entity_id
_entity_poly.type
_entity_poly.pdbx_seq_one_letter_code
_entity_poly.pdbx_strand_id
1 'polypeptide(L)'
;ITEGGTWVAAFGNGLNSANQRAILYVRDLSTGAEIAKLDTGVGCSSLDNSCVEGPNGLATAVLVDNSGNGAADTIYAGDYLGNMWRFELNSGTWSIGNSGNPIFKATDADGTPQSITSGAYTVANPLGGTMVIFGTGRYLNPNDADETQIGVGTRADTDTIYGIWDSRIYNPADGTWTAFFPIAGRASDGSYADLGVQQITDYIPVSSSGADGYREATRNPVDYRETATGTGKLGWYLELKCTGCTDTTLMDGERVTATPQGILSDVIFNTFRPEGDTCNPGSLNATMVLDALTGAADFIPIPPSGGWPAGQEPPDGALVGTDT
;
A
#
# COMPACT_ATOMS: atom_id res chain seq x y z
N ILE A 1 -12.26 -19.96 -1.32
CA ILE A 1 -12.19 -21.38 -0.97
C ILE A 1 -10.80 -21.68 -0.40
N THR A 2 -10.71 -22.49 0.64
CA THR A 2 -9.46 -23.06 1.16
C THR A 2 -9.18 -24.44 0.54
N GLU A 3 -7.96 -24.99 0.72
CA GLU A 3 -7.58 -26.33 0.21
C GLU A 3 -8.53 -27.45 0.62
N GLY A 4 -9.25 -27.34 1.73
CA GLY A 4 -10.29 -28.29 2.14
C GLY A 4 -11.65 -28.10 1.47
N GLY A 5 -11.78 -27.22 0.47
CA GLY A 5 -13.03 -26.91 -0.20
C GLY A 5 -14.01 -26.07 0.63
N THR A 6 -13.58 -25.55 1.77
CA THR A 6 -14.42 -24.70 2.64
C THR A 6 -14.41 -23.26 2.12
N TRP A 7 -15.61 -22.68 1.94
CA TRP A 7 -15.76 -21.26 1.68
C TRP A 7 -15.54 -20.45 2.95
N VAL A 8 -14.63 -19.48 2.86
CA VAL A 8 -14.26 -18.65 4.02
C VAL A 8 -14.48 -17.17 3.75
N ALA A 9 -14.78 -16.44 4.83
CA ALA A 9 -14.65 -14.99 4.89
C ALA A 9 -13.43 -14.66 5.77
N ALA A 10 -12.51 -13.85 5.25
CA ALA A 10 -11.37 -13.35 6.00
C ALA A 10 -11.46 -11.82 6.11
N PHE A 11 -11.27 -11.29 7.30
CA PHE A 11 -11.37 -9.84 7.54
C PHE A 11 -10.56 -9.42 8.77
N GLY A 12 -10.03 -8.19 8.70
CA GLY A 12 -9.39 -7.55 9.84
C GLY A 12 -10.39 -7.09 10.89
N ASN A 13 -9.94 -6.88 12.11
CA ASN A 13 -10.77 -6.36 13.19
C ASN A 13 -11.10 -4.86 13.07
N GLY A 14 -10.61 -4.19 12.02
CA GLY A 14 -10.84 -2.77 11.76
C GLY A 14 -9.87 -1.83 12.50
N LEU A 15 -9.68 -0.67 11.91
CA LEU A 15 -8.65 0.30 12.29
C LEU A 15 -8.88 0.98 13.64
N ASN A 16 -10.11 1.02 14.12
CA ASN A 16 -10.48 1.59 15.42
C ASN A 16 -11.06 0.50 16.34
N SER A 17 -10.39 -0.63 16.38
CA SER A 17 -10.84 -1.78 17.17
C SER A 17 -10.74 -1.54 18.66
N ALA A 18 -11.76 -1.95 19.40
CA ALA A 18 -11.77 -1.90 20.88
C ALA A 18 -10.61 -2.69 21.51
N ASN A 19 -10.08 -3.70 20.81
CA ASN A 19 -8.92 -4.46 21.28
C ASN A 19 -7.59 -3.73 21.09
N GLN A 20 -7.56 -2.66 20.30
CA GLN A 20 -6.38 -1.85 19.97
C GLN A 20 -5.16 -2.66 19.46
N ARG A 21 -5.41 -3.84 18.86
CA ARG A 21 -4.41 -4.75 18.28
C ARG A 21 -4.84 -5.15 16.88
N ALA A 22 -3.89 -5.47 16.02
CA ALA A 22 -4.19 -5.98 14.69
C ALA A 22 -4.52 -7.47 14.75
N ILE A 23 -5.77 -7.83 14.39
CA ILE A 23 -6.28 -9.21 14.48
C ILE A 23 -6.99 -9.59 13.18
N LEU A 24 -6.61 -10.74 12.61
CA LEU A 24 -7.31 -11.35 11.49
C LEU A 24 -8.32 -12.38 12.01
N TYR A 25 -9.53 -12.35 11.45
CA TYR A 25 -10.54 -13.39 11.60
C TYR A 25 -10.73 -14.16 10.30
N VAL A 26 -10.76 -15.47 10.40
CA VAL A 26 -11.17 -16.37 9.29
C VAL A 26 -12.37 -17.16 9.77
N ARG A 27 -13.47 -17.10 9.01
CA ARG A 27 -14.74 -17.75 9.36
C ARG A 27 -15.27 -18.59 8.21
N ASP A 28 -15.89 -19.68 8.56
CA ASP A 28 -16.66 -20.47 7.60
C ASP A 28 -17.84 -19.63 7.08
N LEU A 29 -17.91 -19.44 5.78
CA LEU A 29 -18.91 -18.58 5.16
C LEU A 29 -20.33 -19.14 5.27
N SER A 30 -20.49 -20.47 5.38
CA SER A 30 -21.80 -21.14 5.44
C SER A 30 -22.40 -21.16 6.83
N THR A 31 -21.54 -21.28 7.85
CA THR A 31 -21.97 -21.49 9.24
C THR A 31 -21.67 -20.28 10.15
N GLY A 32 -20.76 -19.40 9.75
CA GLY A 32 -20.22 -18.32 10.56
C GLY A 32 -19.24 -18.81 11.64
N ALA A 33 -18.93 -20.09 11.71
CA ALA A 33 -18.02 -20.65 12.69
C ALA A 33 -16.61 -20.06 12.56
N GLU A 34 -15.94 -19.84 13.68
CA GLU A 34 -14.56 -19.40 13.69
C GLU A 34 -13.64 -20.53 13.26
N ILE A 35 -12.87 -20.28 12.19
CA ILE A 35 -11.82 -21.18 11.71
C ILE A 35 -10.48 -20.74 12.31
N ALA A 36 -10.21 -19.43 12.30
CA ALA A 36 -9.01 -18.88 12.93
C ALA A 36 -9.24 -17.45 13.44
N LYS A 37 -8.53 -17.13 14.52
CA LYS A 37 -8.36 -15.79 15.07
C LYS A 37 -6.87 -15.59 15.30
N LEU A 38 -6.25 -14.74 14.50
CA LEU A 38 -4.80 -14.53 14.49
C LEU A 38 -4.49 -13.13 15.00
N ASP A 39 -4.04 -13.06 16.24
CA ASP A 39 -3.63 -11.82 16.91
C ASP A 39 -2.13 -11.61 16.66
N THR A 40 -1.77 -10.54 15.96
CA THR A 40 -0.37 -10.21 15.63
C THR A 40 0.48 -9.87 16.85
N GLY A 41 -0.16 -9.54 17.96
CA GLY A 41 0.53 -9.06 19.15
C GLY A 41 0.90 -7.58 19.11
N VAL A 42 0.75 -6.92 17.95
CA VAL A 42 1.15 -5.53 17.75
C VAL A 42 0.00 -4.57 18.03
N GLY A 43 0.28 -3.55 18.84
CA GLY A 43 -0.66 -2.58 19.36
C GLY A 43 -0.77 -2.60 20.89
N CYS A 44 -1.76 -1.92 21.42
CA CYS A 44 -1.96 -1.86 22.88
C CYS A 44 -2.49 -3.18 23.45
N SER A 45 -1.93 -3.62 24.56
CA SER A 45 -2.41 -4.81 25.25
C SER A 45 -3.62 -4.54 26.17
N SER A 46 -3.91 -3.28 26.44
CA SER A 46 -5.00 -2.82 27.30
C SER A 46 -5.63 -1.54 26.77
N LEU A 47 -6.88 -1.28 27.17
CA LEU A 47 -7.65 -0.10 26.76
C LEU A 47 -7.20 1.20 27.46
N ASP A 48 -6.15 1.17 28.27
CA ASP A 48 -5.67 2.32 29.03
C ASP A 48 -4.68 3.21 28.26
N ASN A 49 -4.43 2.92 26.97
CA ASN A 49 -3.49 3.63 26.12
C ASN A 49 -2.05 3.70 26.67
N SER A 50 -1.67 2.83 27.57
CA SER A 50 -0.33 2.81 28.19
C SER A 50 0.74 2.09 27.35
N CYS A 51 0.41 1.72 26.11
CA CYS A 51 1.33 0.99 25.25
C CYS A 51 2.28 1.92 24.47
N VAL A 52 3.50 1.47 24.29
CA VAL A 52 4.56 2.21 23.59
C VAL A 52 4.25 2.38 22.09
N GLU A 53 3.60 1.38 21.47
CA GLU A 53 3.32 1.35 20.02
C GLU A 53 2.05 2.10 19.61
N GLY A 54 1.17 2.41 20.57
CA GLY A 54 -0.11 3.03 20.31
C GLY A 54 -1.21 2.03 19.87
N PRO A 55 -2.46 2.52 19.72
CA PRO A 55 -3.59 1.70 19.27
C PRO A 55 -3.37 1.20 17.84
N ASN A 56 -3.79 -0.03 17.57
CA ASN A 56 -3.67 -0.68 16.27
C ASN A 56 -5.00 -1.31 15.84
N GLY A 57 -5.07 -1.77 14.62
CA GLY A 57 -6.17 -2.51 14.04
C GLY A 57 -5.83 -2.95 12.63
N LEU A 58 -6.31 -4.13 12.23
CA LEU A 58 -6.05 -4.70 10.92
C LEU A 58 -7.08 -4.19 9.91
N ALA A 59 -6.61 -3.74 8.77
CA ALA A 59 -7.40 -3.22 7.66
C ALA A 59 -8.01 -4.36 6.80
N THR A 60 -8.31 -4.06 5.54
CA THR A 60 -8.90 -5.00 4.59
C THR A 60 -7.96 -6.15 4.27
N ALA A 61 -8.44 -7.38 4.45
CA ALA A 61 -7.71 -8.59 4.09
C ALA A 61 -7.91 -8.96 2.63
N VAL A 62 -6.84 -9.38 1.95
CA VAL A 62 -6.84 -9.84 0.55
C VAL A 62 -6.38 -11.29 0.52
N LEU A 63 -7.24 -12.18 -0.01
CA LEU A 63 -6.95 -13.59 -0.15
C LEU A 63 -6.29 -13.87 -1.50
N VAL A 64 -5.24 -14.68 -1.50
CA VAL A 64 -4.45 -15.01 -2.68
C VAL A 64 -4.22 -16.51 -2.74
N ASP A 65 -4.31 -17.08 -3.94
CA ASP A 65 -3.89 -18.44 -4.29
C ASP A 65 -2.47 -18.36 -4.86
N ASN A 66 -1.47 -18.43 -3.98
CA ASN A 66 -0.06 -18.38 -4.40
C ASN A 66 0.46 -19.74 -4.88
N SER A 67 -0.22 -20.83 -4.51
CA SER A 67 0.13 -22.18 -4.98
C SER A 67 -0.44 -22.50 -6.36
N GLY A 68 -1.42 -21.72 -6.84
CA GLY A 68 -2.08 -21.91 -8.14
C GLY A 68 -3.01 -23.12 -8.20
N ASN A 69 -3.50 -23.58 -7.05
CA ASN A 69 -4.35 -24.77 -6.95
C ASN A 69 -5.86 -24.46 -6.97
N GLY A 70 -6.25 -23.20 -7.11
CA GLY A 70 -7.63 -22.71 -7.11
C GLY A 70 -8.20 -22.45 -5.71
N ALA A 71 -7.37 -22.56 -4.67
CA ALA A 71 -7.75 -22.27 -3.29
C ALA A 71 -6.81 -21.25 -2.66
N ALA A 72 -7.37 -20.32 -1.87
CA ALA A 72 -6.57 -19.34 -1.16
C ALA A 72 -5.73 -20.00 -0.06
N ASP A 73 -4.44 -19.75 -0.08
CA ASP A 73 -3.44 -20.21 0.88
C ASP A 73 -2.71 -19.09 1.61
N THR A 74 -2.88 -17.88 1.13
CA THR A 74 -2.21 -16.70 1.68
C THR A 74 -3.20 -15.54 1.82
N ILE A 75 -3.04 -14.75 2.88
CA ILE A 75 -3.80 -13.52 3.11
C ILE A 75 -2.81 -12.40 3.39
N TYR A 76 -2.98 -11.27 2.72
CA TYR A 76 -2.26 -10.03 3.02
C TYR A 76 -3.21 -9.02 3.65
N ALA A 77 -2.74 -8.28 4.67
CA ALA A 77 -3.49 -7.19 5.27
C ALA A 77 -2.55 -6.17 5.91
N GLY A 78 -2.84 -4.90 5.69
CA GLY A 78 -2.15 -3.79 6.34
C GLY A 78 -2.73 -3.51 7.72
N ASP A 79 -2.00 -2.75 8.54
CA ASP A 79 -2.49 -2.28 9.82
C ASP A 79 -2.28 -0.76 10.02
N TYR A 80 -2.89 -0.23 11.08
CA TYR A 80 -2.84 1.19 11.40
C TYR A 80 -1.42 1.69 11.75
N LEU A 81 -0.52 0.81 12.20
CA LEU A 81 0.87 1.12 12.53
C LEU A 81 1.84 0.88 11.35
N GLY A 82 1.31 0.71 10.14
CA GLY A 82 2.10 0.64 8.90
C GLY A 82 2.69 -0.73 8.61
N ASN A 83 2.31 -1.77 9.32
CA ASN A 83 2.79 -3.11 9.04
C ASN A 83 1.95 -3.77 7.94
N MET A 84 2.61 -4.38 6.96
CA MET A 84 1.99 -5.29 6.01
C MET A 84 2.21 -6.73 6.49
N TRP A 85 1.12 -7.41 6.78
CA TRP A 85 1.11 -8.76 7.31
C TRP A 85 0.84 -9.79 6.22
N ARG A 86 1.44 -10.96 6.36
CA ARG A 86 1.11 -12.17 5.62
C ARG A 86 0.63 -13.22 6.60
N PHE A 87 -0.51 -13.82 6.29
CA PHE A 87 -1.05 -14.97 6.99
C PHE A 87 -1.07 -16.15 6.02
N GLU A 88 -0.76 -17.34 6.51
CA GLU A 88 -0.48 -18.53 5.70
C GLU A 88 -1.35 -19.69 6.13
N LEU A 89 -1.88 -20.42 5.15
CA LEU A 89 -2.55 -21.69 5.37
C LEU A 89 -1.55 -22.81 5.14
N ASN A 90 -1.13 -23.47 6.23
CA ASN A 90 -0.21 -24.60 6.17
C ASN A 90 -0.89 -25.84 6.74
N SER A 91 -1.02 -26.90 5.94
CA SER A 91 -1.65 -28.17 6.34
C SER A 91 -3.03 -27.96 7.00
N GLY A 92 -3.84 -27.08 6.44
CA GLY A 92 -5.19 -26.79 6.93
C GLY A 92 -5.26 -25.86 8.14
N THR A 93 -4.15 -25.29 8.58
CA THR A 93 -4.10 -24.38 9.74
C THR A 93 -3.58 -23.02 9.32
N TRP A 94 -4.33 -21.95 9.65
CA TRP A 94 -3.91 -20.57 9.44
C TRP A 94 -2.92 -20.12 10.53
N SER A 95 -1.88 -19.44 10.13
CA SER A 95 -0.86 -18.88 11.01
C SER A 95 -0.34 -17.54 10.50
N ILE A 96 0.31 -16.77 11.37
CA ILE A 96 1.01 -15.54 10.96
C ILE A 96 2.32 -15.96 10.31
N GLY A 97 2.52 -15.53 9.06
CA GLY A 97 3.72 -15.80 8.28
C GLY A 97 4.97 -15.08 8.80
N ASN A 98 6.09 -15.26 8.12
CA ASN A 98 7.36 -14.61 8.43
C ASN A 98 7.77 -14.74 9.93
N SER A 99 7.55 -15.93 10.50
CA SER A 99 7.84 -16.21 11.92
C SER A 99 7.15 -15.27 12.91
N GLY A 100 5.93 -14.82 12.58
CA GLY A 100 5.14 -13.92 13.42
C GLY A 100 5.48 -12.43 13.26
N ASN A 101 6.29 -12.06 12.26
CA ASN A 101 6.63 -10.68 11.96
C ASN A 101 5.91 -10.18 10.70
N PRO A 102 5.70 -8.86 10.53
CA PRO A 102 5.25 -8.31 9.28
C PRO A 102 6.27 -8.58 8.16
N ILE A 103 5.81 -8.69 6.92
CA ILE A 103 6.70 -8.81 5.77
C ILE A 103 7.32 -7.47 5.38
N PHE A 104 6.69 -6.37 5.79
CA PHE A 104 7.17 -5.00 5.55
C PHE A 104 6.59 -4.04 6.59
N LYS A 105 7.32 -2.97 6.90
CA LYS A 105 6.86 -1.85 7.71
C LYS A 105 7.03 -0.54 6.95
N ALA A 106 5.91 0.10 6.61
CA ALA A 106 5.86 1.39 5.97
C ALA A 106 6.16 2.50 6.97
N THR A 107 7.13 3.36 6.65
CA THR A 107 7.49 4.53 7.45
C THR A 107 7.82 5.70 6.53
N ASP A 108 7.62 6.94 7.02
CA ASP A 108 8.18 8.12 6.37
C ASP A 108 9.70 8.23 6.58
N ALA A 109 10.31 9.31 6.09
CA ALA A 109 11.75 9.51 6.17
C ALA A 109 12.27 9.63 7.62
N ASP A 110 11.44 10.08 8.54
CA ASP A 110 11.78 10.22 9.96
C ASP A 110 11.51 8.95 10.77
N GLY A 111 11.02 7.90 10.12
CA GLY A 111 10.71 6.61 10.74
C GLY A 111 9.32 6.57 11.38
N THR A 112 8.48 7.59 11.19
CA THR A 112 7.09 7.58 11.65
C THR A 112 6.27 6.58 10.84
N PRO A 113 5.48 5.70 11.48
CA PRO A 113 4.66 4.73 10.77
C PRO A 113 3.64 5.39 9.83
N GLN A 114 3.56 4.87 8.61
CA GLN A 114 2.56 5.26 7.62
C GLN A 114 1.40 4.26 7.66
N SER A 115 0.24 4.68 8.13
CA SER A 115 -0.93 3.79 8.31
C SER A 115 -1.37 3.16 6.97
N ILE A 116 -1.61 1.85 6.97
CA ILE A 116 -2.18 1.13 5.82
C ILE A 116 -3.66 0.88 6.13
N THR A 117 -4.54 1.67 5.53
CA THR A 117 -5.97 1.68 5.88
C THR A 117 -6.87 1.03 4.82
N SER A 118 -6.32 0.74 3.65
CA SER A 118 -7.01 0.08 2.53
C SER A 118 -6.49 -1.34 2.29
N GLY A 119 -7.14 -2.06 1.39
CA GLY A 119 -6.66 -3.36 0.91
C GLY A 119 -5.46 -3.18 -0.04
N ALA A 120 -4.70 -4.26 -0.21
CA ALA A 120 -3.66 -4.34 -1.23
C ALA A 120 -4.22 -4.85 -2.56
N TYR A 121 -3.55 -4.55 -3.66
CA TYR A 121 -3.66 -5.26 -4.93
C TYR A 121 -2.49 -6.25 -5.05
N THR A 122 -2.71 -7.40 -5.65
CA THR A 122 -1.66 -8.42 -5.80
C THR A 122 -1.53 -8.86 -7.24
N VAL A 123 -0.28 -9.07 -7.68
CA VAL A 123 0.05 -9.58 -9.01
C VAL A 123 1.28 -10.50 -8.91
N ALA A 124 1.38 -11.49 -9.81
CA ALA A 124 2.53 -12.38 -9.84
C ALA A 124 3.81 -11.62 -10.26
N ASN A 125 4.93 -11.88 -9.59
CA ASN A 125 6.23 -11.42 -10.04
C ASN A 125 6.80 -12.39 -11.10
N PRO A 126 7.44 -11.91 -12.19
CA PRO A 126 8.04 -12.78 -13.22
C PRO A 126 9.08 -13.76 -12.68
N LEU A 127 9.75 -13.45 -11.58
CA LEU A 127 10.69 -14.36 -10.89
C LEU A 127 10.00 -15.33 -9.92
N GLY A 128 8.66 -15.33 -9.89
CA GLY A 128 7.83 -16.09 -8.95
C GLY A 128 7.50 -15.29 -7.69
N GLY A 129 6.59 -15.81 -6.88
CA GLY A 129 6.06 -15.10 -5.73
C GLY A 129 5.09 -13.97 -6.12
N THR A 130 4.77 -13.10 -5.18
CA THR A 130 3.67 -12.13 -5.31
C THR A 130 4.14 -10.70 -5.04
N MET A 131 3.84 -9.79 -5.94
CA MET A 131 3.89 -8.36 -5.67
C MET A 131 2.66 -7.98 -4.84
N VAL A 132 2.87 -7.33 -3.72
CA VAL A 132 1.84 -6.79 -2.83
C VAL A 132 1.90 -5.27 -2.94
N ILE A 133 0.87 -4.67 -3.56
CA ILE A 133 0.86 -3.26 -3.96
C ILE A 133 -0.20 -2.53 -3.14
N PHE A 134 0.19 -1.48 -2.44
CA PHE A 134 -0.69 -0.74 -1.53
C PHE A 134 -0.24 0.71 -1.38
N GLY A 135 -1.16 1.54 -0.93
CA GLY A 135 -0.85 2.90 -0.52
C GLY A 135 -1.00 3.07 0.98
N THR A 136 -0.38 4.11 1.50
CA THR A 136 -0.53 4.53 2.90
C THR A 136 -1.37 5.77 3.01
N GLY A 137 -1.94 5.97 4.19
CA GLY A 137 -2.76 7.13 4.52
C GLY A 137 -3.91 6.78 5.47
N ARG A 138 -4.39 7.78 6.18
CA ARG A 138 -5.53 7.65 7.07
C ARG A 138 -6.44 8.86 6.99
N TYR A 139 -7.74 8.63 7.14
CA TYR A 139 -8.75 9.68 7.27
C TYR A 139 -9.89 9.15 8.16
N LEU A 140 -9.63 9.04 9.47
CA LEU A 140 -10.49 8.36 10.44
C LEU A 140 -11.06 9.29 11.51
N ASN A 141 -10.48 10.47 11.68
CA ASN A 141 -10.89 11.43 12.68
C ASN A 141 -10.66 12.88 12.18
N PRO A 142 -11.29 13.90 12.80
CA PRO A 142 -11.16 15.30 12.36
C PRO A 142 -9.73 15.82 12.29
N ASN A 143 -8.81 15.32 13.13
CA ASN A 143 -7.42 15.74 13.11
C ASN A 143 -6.68 15.24 11.86
N ASP A 144 -7.18 14.19 11.21
CA ASP A 144 -6.62 13.71 9.95
C ASP A 144 -6.94 14.66 8.77
N ALA A 145 -7.92 15.55 8.91
CA ALA A 145 -8.24 16.61 7.96
C ALA A 145 -7.35 17.85 8.14
N ASP A 146 -6.71 18.00 9.30
CA ASP A 146 -5.91 19.18 9.64
C ASP A 146 -4.48 19.00 9.11
N GLU A 147 -4.09 19.78 8.11
CA GLU A 147 -2.75 19.77 7.52
C GLU A 147 -1.67 20.18 8.53
N THR A 148 -2.01 20.97 9.55
CA THR A 148 -1.05 21.34 10.61
C THR A 148 -0.65 20.14 11.49
N GLN A 149 -1.35 19.01 11.37
CA GLN A 149 -1.03 17.76 12.07
C GLN A 149 -0.12 16.83 11.28
N ILE A 150 0.29 17.21 10.06
CA ILE A 150 1.29 16.47 9.29
C ILE A 150 2.62 16.46 10.04
N GLY A 151 3.26 15.29 10.18
CA GLY A 151 4.50 15.15 10.93
C GLY A 151 4.36 15.34 12.46
N VAL A 152 3.14 15.48 12.98
CA VAL A 152 2.89 15.68 14.41
C VAL A 152 2.43 14.36 15.07
N GLY A 153 3.11 13.97 16.15
CA GLY A 153 2.78 12.78 16.91
C GLY A 153 3.01 11.50 16.13
N THR A 154 1.95 10.73 15.87
CA THR A 154 2.00 9.47 15.14
C THR A 154 1.57 9.59 13.67
N ARG A 155 1.40 10.79 13.17
CA ARG A 155 1.06 11.03 11.76
C ARG A 155 2.32 11.23 10.94
N ALA A 156 2.48 10.44 9.88
CA ALA A 156 3.58 10.58 8.94
C ALA A 156 3.57 11.95 8.24
N ASP A 157 4.75 12.45 7.94
CA ASP A 157 4.94 13.68 7.17
C ASP A 157 4.52 13.50 5.71
N THR A 158 4.82 12.33 5.16
CA THR A 158 4.53 11.99 3.76
C THR A 158 3.96 10.58 3.71
N ASP A 159 2.87 10.39 2.98
CA ASP A 159 2.34 9.08 2.63
C ASP A 159 3.00 8.55 1.35
N THR A 160 2.90 7.24 1.11
CA THR A 160 3.70 6.56 0.08
C THR A 160 2.89 5.44 -0.58
N ILE A 161 3.12 5.22 -1.86
CA ILE A 161 2.68 4.02 -2.58
C ILE A 161 3.84 3.03 -2.62
N TYR A 162 3.55 1.77 -2.32
CA TYR A 162 4.51 0.67 -2.28
C TYR A 162 4.08 -0.48 -3.17
N GLY A 163 5.04 -1.08 -3.85
CA GLY A 163 4.93 -2.42 -4.40
C GLY A 163 6.05 -3.27 -3.81
N ILE A 164 5.74 -4.16 -2.88
CA ILE A 164 6.72 -5.04 -2.23
C ILE A 164 6.60 -6.46 -2.76
N TRP A 165 7.74 -7.14 -2.94
CA TRP A 165 7.77 -8.49 -3.43
C TRP A 165 7.85 -9.51 -2.30
N ASP A 166 6.75 -10.26 -2.09
CA ASP A 166 6.81 -11.51 -1.34
C ASP A 166 7.46 -12.58 -2.22
N SER A 167 8.74 -12.80 -2.03
CA SER A 167 9.61 -13.63 -2.87
C SER A 167 9.43 -15.13 -2.67
N ARG A 168 8.48 -15.57 -1.85
CA ARG A 168 8.22 -16.98 -1.66
C ARG A 168 7.58 -17.61 -2.89
N ILE A 169 8.12 -18.76 -3.29
CA ILE A 169 7.62 -19.56 -4.40
C ILE A 169 7.19 -20.90 -3.84
N TYR A 170 5.99 -21.32 -4.20
CA TYR A 170 5.48 -22.66 -3.88
C TYR A 170 6.08 -23.69 -4.83
N ASN A 171 6.59 -24.78 -4.28
CA ASN A 171 7.03 -25.95 -5.05
C ASN A 171 5.95 -27.05 -5.00
N PRO A 172 5.19 -27.25 -6.09
CA PRO A 172 4.11 -28.24 -6.08
C PRO A 172 4.60 -29.70 -6.03
N ALA A 173 5.89 -29.95 -6.30
CA ALA A 173 6.44 -31.30 -6.29
C ALA A 173 6.60 -31.89 -4.88
N ASP A 174 6.83 -31.04 -3.89
CA ASP A 174 7.04 -31.46 -2.51
C ASP A 174 6.18 -30.70 -1.49
N GLY A 175 5.36 -29.73 -1.95
CA GLY A 175 4.47 -28.95 -1.12
C GLY A 175 5.18 -27.93 -0.22
N THR A 176 6.41 -27.53 -0.57
CA THR A 176 7.21 -26.60 0.24
C THR A 176 7.24 -25.21 -0.37
N TRP A 177 7.64 -24.24 0.45
CA TRP A 177 7.85 -22.86 0.06
C TRP A 177 9.34 -22.51 0.11
N THR A 178 9.81 -21.71 -0.85
CA THR A 178 11.15 -21.11 -0.76
C THR A 178 11.23 -20.10 0.38
N ALA A 179 12.46 -19.73 0.74
CA ALA A 179 12.68 -18.69 1.75
C ALA A 179 12.17 -17.32 1.27
N PHE A 180 11.62 -16.54 2.20
CA PHE A 180 11.30 -15.13 1.99
C PHE A 180 12.57 -14.28 2.06
N PHE A 181 12.74 -13.32 1.16
CA PHE A 181 13.79 -12.31 1.22
C PHE A 181 13.30 -11.11 2.04
N PRO A 182 13.81 -10.92 3.26
CA PRO A 182 13.35 -9.82 4.09
C PRO A 182 13.76 -8.47 3.47
N ILE A 183 12.85 -7.50 3.53
CA ILE A 183 13.07 -6.13 3.09
C ILE A 183 13.58 -5.32 4.28
N ALA A 184 14.73 -4.69 4.13
CA ALA A 184 15.27 -3.80 5.16
C ALA A 184 14.37 -2.56 5.35
N GLY A 185 14.26 -2.07 6.57
CA GLY A 185 13.61 -0.81 6.86
C GLY A 185 14.33 0.38 6.22
N ARG A 186 13.77 1.58 6.34
CA ARG A 186 14.42 2.82 5.87
C ARG A 186 15.76 3.02 6.57
N ALA A 187 16.74 3.48 5.81
CA ALA A 187 18.02 3.95 6.30
C ALA A 187 17.89 5.35 6.93
N SER A 188 18.93 5.80 7.63
CA SER A 188 18.95 7.12 8.27
C SER A 188 18.91 8.31 7.29
N ASP A 189 19.14 8.08 6.01
CA ASP A 189 19.00 9.06 4.92
C ASP A 189 17.58 9.09 4.34
N GLY A 190 16.66 8.31 4.90
CA GLY A 190 15.27 8.22 4.46
C GLY A 190 15.03 7.31 3.25
N SER A 191 16.06 6.64 2.72
CA SER A 191 15.93 5.72 1.58
C SER A 191 15.65 4.28 2.01
N TYR A 192 15.16 3.46 1.08
CA TYR A 192 15.12 2.00 1.20
C TYR A 192 16.20 1.37 0.33
N ALA A 193 17.12 0.64 0.94
CA ALA A 193 18.19 -0.05 0.21
C ALA A 193 17.64 -1.12 -0.75
N ASP A 194 16.60 -1.84 -0.32
CA ASP A 194 16.02 -2.98 -1.04
C ASP A 194 14.89 -2.61 -2.01
N LEU A 195 14.45 -1.34 -2.06
CA LEU A 195 13.38 -0.90 -2.96
C LEU A 195 13.92 0.05 -4.05
N GLY A 196 13.35 -0.07 -5.25
CA GLY A 196 13.51 0.91 -6.31
C GLY A 196 12.70 2.17 -6.01
N VAL A 197 13.29 3.35 -6.21
CA VAL A 197 12.59 4.61 -5.98
C VAL A 197 11.96 5.12 -7.26
N GLN A 198 10.69 5.52 -7.20
CA GLN A 198 10.04 6.39 -8.15
C GLN A 198 9.79 7.75 -7.48
N GLN A 199 9.76 8.81 -8.27
CA GLN A 199 9.62 10.17 -7.76
C GLN A 199 8.65 10.96 -8.64
N ILE A 200 7.79 11.77 -8.03
CA ILE A 200 7.04 12.79 -8.74
C ILE A 200 7.97 13.99 -8.90
N THR A 201 8.25 14.37 -10.14
CA THR A 201 9.31 15.33 -10.50
C THR A 201 8.76 16.68 -10.89
N ASP A 202 7.51 16.75 -11.35
CA ASP A 202 6.88 18.00 -11.73
C ASP A 202 5.35 17.92 -11.63
N TYR A 203 4.71 19.08 -11.60
CA TYR A 203 3.28 19.29 -11.70
C TYR A 203 3.00 20.33 -12.79
N ILE A 204 2.26 19.93 -13.83
CA ILE A 204 1.94 20.76 -14.99
C ILE A 204 0.47 21.16 -14.93
N PRO A 205 0.15 22.39 -14.52
CA PRO A 205 -1.23 22.85 -14.46
C PRO A 205 -1.81 22.99 -15.87
N VAL A 206 -3.04 22.51 -16.09
CA VAL A 206 -3.76 22.66 -17.36
C VAL A 206 -4.79 23.79 -17.34
N SER A 207 -5.09 24.34 -16.16
CA SER A 207 -5.99 25.48 -15.98
C SER A 207 -5.28 26.67 -15.35
N SER A 208 -5.79 27.86 -15.60
CA SER A 208 -5.28 29.09 -14.98
C SER A 208 -5.55 29.16 -13.47
N SER A 209 -6.44 28.32 -12.94
CA SER A 209 -6.70 28.18 -11.51
C SER A 209 -5.63 27.33 -10.81
N GLY A 210 -4.86 26.53 -11.59
CA GLY A 210 -3.85 25.60 -11.05
C GLY A 210 -4.42 24.39 -10.33
N ALA A 211 -5.76 24.25 -10.29
CA ALA A 211 -6.41 23.12 -9.61
C ALA A 211 -6.31 21.82 -10.40
N ASP A 212 -6.42 21.90 -11.73
CA ASP A 212 -6.31 20.74 -12.62
C ASP A 212 -4.90 20.65 -13.21
N GLY A 213 -4.31 19.47 -13.25
CA GLY A 213 -2.96 19.31 -13.80
C GLY A 213 -2.53 17.87 -13.97
N TYR A 214 -1.32 17.74 -14.50
CA TYR A 214 -0.63 16.46 -14.66
C TYR A 214 0.59 16.43 -13.74
N ARG A 215 0.94 15.24 -13.29
CA ARG A 215 2.18 14.98 -12.57
C ARG A 215 3.14 14.24 -13.48
N GLU A 216 4.37 14.70 -13.54
CA GLU A 216 5.44 13.90 -14.09
C GLU A 216 6.04 13.01 -13.00
N ALA A 217 6.29 11.74 -13.33
CA ALA A 217 7.00 10.83 -12.44
C ALA A 217 8.08 10.08 -13.19
N THR A 218 9.07 9.61 -12.44
CA THR A 218 10.18 8.84 -12.99
C THR A 218 9.70 7.49 -13.52
N ARG A 219 10.53 6.92 -14.43
CA ARG A 219 10.37 5.57 -14.98
C ARG A 219 11.64 4.77 -14.71
N ASN A 220 12.08 4.75 -13.48
CA ASN A 220 13.27 4.01 -13.08
C ASN A 220 13.00 2.50 -13.20
N PRO A 221 13.87 1.74 -13.86
CA PRO A 221 13.75 0.29 -13.90
C PRO A 221 13.97 -0.29 -12.52
N VAL A 222 13.29 -1.40 -12.24
CA VAL A 222 13.49 -2.19 -11.02
C VAL A 222 14.15 -3.51 -11.41
N ASP A 223 15.41 -3.65 -11.03
CA ASP A 223 16.19 -4.87 -11.22
C ASP A 223 15.98 -5.77 -10.00
N TYR A 224 15.15 -6.80 -10.16
CA TYR A 224 14.76 -7.67 -9.07
C TYR A 224 15.87 -8.62 -8.63
N ARG A 225 15.95 -8.88 -7.33
CA ARG A 225 16.91 -9.80 -6.73
C ARG A 225 16.57 -11.26 -7.09
N GLU A 226 17.45 -11.94 -7.79
CA GLU A 226 17.20 -13.33 -8.24
C GLU A 226 17.46 -14.38 -7.15
N THR A 227 18.33 -14.10 -6.19
CA THR A 227 18.70 -15.04 -5.13
C THR A 227 18.82 -14.36 -3.77
N ALA A 228 18.78 -15.13 -2.68
CA ALA A 228 18.91 -14.62 -1.31
C ALA A 228 20.23 -13.86 -1.05
N THR A 229 21.30 -14.20 -1.80
CA THR A 229 22.61 -13.54 -1.72
C THR A 229 22.89 -12.60 -2.88
N GLY A 230 21.92 -12.47 -3.80
CA GLY A 230 22.00 -11.61 -4.97
C GLY A 230 21.92 -10.13 -4.65
N THR A 231 22.32 -9.31 -5.59
CA THR A 231 22.02 -7.89 -5.61
C THR A 231 20.69 -7.66 -6.30
N GLY A 232 20.13 -6.48 -6.19
CA GLY A 232 18.85 -6.12 -6.79
C GLY A 232 17.81 -5.74 -5.75
N LYS A 233 16.62 -5.44 -6.24
CA LYS A 233 15.53 -4.87 -5.44
C LYS A 233 14.50 -5.95 -5.05
N LEU A 234 13.74 -5.65 -4.02
CA LEU A 234 12.63 -6.46 -3.51
C LEU A 234 11.30 -5.72 -3.65
N GLY A 235 11.23 -4.76 -4.55
CA GLY A 235 10.05 -3.96 -4.81
C GLY A 235 10.40 -2.53 -5.17
N TRP A 236 9.41 -1.65 -5.06
CA TRP A 236 9.50 -0.23 -5.37
C TRP A 236 8.66 0.63 -4.43
N TYR A 237 8.91 1.94 -4.42
CA TYR A 237 8.09 2.91 -3.70
C TYR A 237 8.03 4.25 -4.41
N LEU A 238 6.93 4.98 -4.21
CA LEU A 238 6.67 6.32 -4.70
C LEU A 238 6.10 7.16 -3.56
N GLU A 239 6.85 8.12 -3.06
CA GLU A 239 6.36 9.06 -2.04
C GLU A 239 5.40 10.07 -2.67
N LEU A 240 4.29 10.35 -1.97
CA LEU A 240 3.28 11.33 -2.39
C LEU A 240 3.76 12.75 -2.08
N LYS A 241 4.90 13.10 -2.68
CA LYS A 241 5.49 14.44 -2.64
C LYS A 241 6.17 14.75 -3.96
N CYS A 242 6.19 16.01 -4.32
CA CYS A 242 6.91 16.45 -5.51
C CYS A 242 8.34 16.87 -5.16
N THR A 243 9.33 16.23 -5.78
CA THR A 243 10.75 16.50 -5.53
C THR A 243 11.35 17.58 -6.43
N GLY A 244 10.70 17.91 -7.56
CA GLY A 244 11.15 18.90 -8.55
C GLY A 244 10.24 20.10 -8.72
N CYS A 245 9.07 20.12 -8.07
CA CYS A 245 8.11 21.20 -8.18
C CYS A 245 8.64 22.51 -7.61
N THR A 246 8.25 23.64 -8.23
CA THR A 246 8.54 24.97 -7.69
C THR A 246 7.82 25.21 -6.35
N ASP A 247 6.59 24.71 -6.23
CA ASP A 247 5.83 24.66 -4.99
C ASP A 247 5.89 23.25 -4.42
N THR A 248 6.65 23.05 -3.37
CA THR A 248 6.84 21.74 -2.72
C THR A 248 5.64 21.34 -1.86
N THR A 249 4.71 22.25 -1.59
CA THR A 249 3.53 22.00 -0.73
C THR A 249 2.32 21.48 -1.51
N LEU A 250 2.39 21.41 -2.84
CA LEU A 250 1.28 21.01 -3.71
C LEU A 250 0.68 19.63 -3.36
N MET A 251 1.45 18.77 -2.72
CA MET A 251 1.04 17.41 -2.37
C MET A 251 1.05 17.14 -0.86
N ASP A 252 1.27 18.15 -0.04
CA ASP A 252 1.30 17.98 1.42
C ASP A 252 -0.04 17.41 1.91
N GLY A 253 0.04 16.36 2.72
CA GLY A 253 -1.14 15.68 3.24
C GLY A 253 -1.87 14.77 2.26
N GLU A 254 -1.38 14.58 1.04
CA GLU A 254 -1.94 13.63 0.10
C GLU A 254 -1.71 12.19 0.55
N ARG A 255 -2.71 11.33 0.36
CA ARG A 255 -2.74 9.98 0.91
C ARG A 255 -3.58 9.02 0.06
N VAL A 256 -3.40 7.71 0.29
CA VAL A 256 -4.21 6.66 -0.30
C VAL A 256 -5.09 6.03 0.78
N THR A 257 -6.40 6.17 0.63
CA THR A 257 -7.40 5.57 1.55
C THR A 257 -8.31 4.55 0.86
N ALA A 258 -8.19 4.41 -0.47
CA ALA A 258 -8.93 3.46 -1.27
C ALA A 258 -8.04 2.29 -1.72
N THR A 259 -8.63 1.10 -1.83
CA THR A 259 -7.94 -0.08 -2.36
C THR A 259 -7.58 0.13 -3.82
N PRO A 260 -6.31 -0.05 -4.23
CA PRO A 260 -5.90 0.09 -5.62
C PRO A 260 -6.54 -0.98 -6.51
N GLN A 261 -6.68 -0.67 -7.80
CA GLN A 261 -7.31 -1.55 -8.78
C GLN A 261 -6.33 -1.86 -9.90
N GLY A 262 -6.27 -3.13 -10.33
CA GLY A 262 -5.40 -3.54 -11.43
C GLY A 262 -6.11 -3.49 -12.78
N ILE A 263 -5.37 -3.06 -13.81
CA ILE A 263 -5.77 -3.15 -15.21
C ILE A 263 -4.57 -3.66 -16.02
N LEU A 264 -4.64 -4.88 -16.52
CA LEU A 264 -3.53 -5.51 -17.26
C LEU A 264 -2.24 -5.57 -16.42
N SER A 265 -1.18 -4.89 -16.87
CA SER A 265 0.10 -4.76 -16.17
C SER A 265 0.13 -3.61 -15.16
N ASP A 266 -0.92 -2.79 -15.13
CA ASP A 266 -0.93 -1.55 -14.38
C ASP A 266 -1.79 -1.63 -13.13
N VAL A 267 -1.53 -0.71 -12.21
CA VAL A 267 -2.31 -0.51 -11.01
C VAL A 267 -2.75 0.96 -10.91
N ILE A 268 -4.04 1.14 -10.65
CA ILE A 268 -4.67 2.46 -10.51
C ILE A 268 -4.78 2.79 -9.04
N PHE A 269 -4.28 3.95 -8.66
CA PHE A 269 -4.44 4.55 -7.35
C PHE A 269 -5.29 5.82 -7.45
N ASN A 270 -6.25 5.94 -6.56
CA ASN A 270 -6.90 7.21 -6.29
C ASN A 270 -6.33 7.77 -5.00
N THR A 271 -5.70 8.93 -5.09
CA THR A 271 -5.18 9.66 -3.94
C THR A 271 -6.18 10.70 -3.50
N PHE A 272 -6.07 11.13 -2.26
CA PHE A 272 -6.96 12.05 -1.62
C PHE A 272 -6.14 13.02 -0.75
N ARG A 273 -6.37 14.32 -0.93
CA ARG A 273 -5.85 15.39 -0.06
C ARG A 273 -7.03 16.17 0.49
N PRO A 274 -7.29 16.14 1.80
CA PRO A 274 -8.35 16.98 2.36
C PRO A 274 -7.94 18.44 2.22
N GLU A 275 -8.90 19.28 1.80
CA GLU A 275 -8.77 20.74 1.76
C GLU A 275 -9.92 21.38 2.51
N GLY A 276 -9.68 22.60 3.00
CA GLY A 276 -10.69 23.36 3.70
C GLY A 276 -10.76 23.10 5.20
N ASP A 277 -11.75 23.68 5.82
CA ASP A 277 -12.02 23.59 7.25
C ASP A 277 -13.31 22.78 7.54
N THR A 278 -13.60 22.59 8.81
CA THR A 278 -14.79 21.84 9.28
C THR A 278 -16.11 22.43 8.75
N CYS A 279 -16.13 23.72 8.41
CA CYS A 279 -17.32 24.45 7.94
C CYS A 279 -17.39 24.48 6.38
N ASN A 280 -16.26 24.24 5.72
CA ASN A 280 -16.15 24.30 4.27
C ASN A 280 -15.27 23.14 3.76
N PRO A 281 -15.75 21.89 3.90
CA PRO A 281 -14.97 20.72 3.53
C PRO A 281 -14.74 20.68 2.02
N GLY A 282 -13.51 20.39 1.63
CA GLY A 282 -13.09 20.15 0.25
C GLY A 282 -12.07 19.04 0.19
N SER A 283 -11.78 18.57 -1.02
CA SER A 283 -10.69 17.65 -1.26
C SER A 283 -10.13 17.82 -2.65
N LEU A 284 -8.84 17.62 -2.80
CA LEU A 284 -8.19 17.36 -4.08
C LEU A 284 -7.96 15.88 -4.23
N ASN A 285 -8.22 15.36 -5.43
CA ASN A 285 -8.04 13.96 -5.74
C ASN A 285 -7.17 13.83 -6.97
N ALA A 286 -6.34 12.80 -7.01
CA ALA A 286 -5.60 12.45 -8.21
C ALA A 286 -5.75 10.96 -8.50
N THR A 287 -5.82 10.64 -9.79
CA THR A 287 -5.74 9.26 -10.26
C THR A 287 -4.35 9.03 -10.83
N MET A 288 -3.65 8.02 -10.33
CA MET A 288 -2.34 7.61 -10.81
C MET A 288 -2.41 6.20 -11.36
N VAL A 289 -1.79 6.00 -12.53
CA VAL A 289 -1.64 4.70 -13.17
C VAL A 289 -0.15 4.36 -13.20
N LEU A 290 0.21 3.28 -12.54
CA LEU A 290 1.59 2.85 -12.38
C LEU A 290 1.75 1.42 -12.87
N ASP A 291 2.88 1.12 -13.51
CA ASP A 291 3.27 -0.27 -13.78
C ASP A 291 3.38 -1.05 -12.47
N ALA A 292 2.69 -2.18 -12.38
CA ALA A 292 2.58 -2.95 -11.15
C ALA A 292 3.92 -3.52 -10.65
N LEU A 293 4.87 -3.76 -11.54
CA LEU A 293 6.16 -4.34 -11.20
C LEU A 293 7.21 -3.29 -10.86
N THR A 294 7.14 -2.12 -11.46
CA THR A 294 8.21 -1.11 -11.31
C THR A 294 7.77 0.15 -10.58
N GLY A 295 6.46 0.39 -10.46
CA GLY A 295 5.91 1.65 -9.97
C GLY A 295 6.16 2.83 -10.92
N ALA A 296 6.69 2.56 -12.12
CA ALA A 296 6.91 3.57 -13.13
C ALA A 296 5.58 4.15 -13.60
N ALA A 297 5.57 5.43 -13.93
CA ALA A 297 4.43 6.04 -14.57
C ALA A 297 4.20 5.39 -15.95
N ASP A 298 3.05 4.75 -16.13
CA ASP A 298 2.71 4.06 -17.38
C ASP A 298 1.33 4.47 -17.85
N PHE A 299 1.20 5.70 -18.33
CA PHE A 299 -0.10 6.24 -18.71
C PHE A 299 -0.10 6.95 -20.05
N ILE A 300 -1.17 6.67 -20.83
CA ILE A 300 -1.62 7.51 -21.93
C ILE A 300 -2.70 8.43 -21.36
N PRO A 301 -2.44 9.73 -21.26
CA PRO A 301 -3.38 10.66 -20.64
C PRO A 301 -4.72 10.68 -21.41
N ILE A 302 -5.82 10.62 -20.69
CA ILE A 302 -7.13 10.89 -21.24
C ILE A 302 -7.23 12.40 -21.43
N PRO A 303 -7.46 12.91 -22.66
CA PRO A 303 -7.59 14.34 -22.85
C PRO A 303 -8.76 14.89 -22.06
N PRO A 304 -8.67 16.12 -21.52
CA PRO A 304 -9.80 16.82 -20.93
C PRO A 304 -11.00 16.81 -21.86
N SER A 305 -12.21 16.96 -21.35
CA SER A 305 -13.47 16.93 -22.11
C SER A 305 -13.57 17.93 -23.29
N GLY A 306 -12.56 18.79 -23.48
CA GLY A 306 -12.40 19.72 -24.61
C GLY A 306 -11.24 19.38 -25.56
N GLY A 307 -10.56 18.25 -25.38
CA GLY A 307 -9.32 17.94 -26.09
C GLY A 307 -8.10 18.71 -25.52
N TRP A 308 -6.90 18.33 -25.96
CA TRP A 308 -5.68 19.05 -25.61
C TRP A 308 -5.67 20.46 -26.22
N PRO A 309 -5.27 21.51 -25.49
CA PRO A 309 -5.00 22.80 -26.10
C PRO A 309 -3.98 22.64 -27.25
N ALA A 310 -4.18 23.39 -28.32
CA ALA A 310 -3.31 23.29 -29.49
C ALA A 310 -1.82 23.54 -29.11
N GLY A 311 -0.99 22.53 -29.32
CA GLY A 311 0.44 22.56 -28.99
C GLY A 311 0.82 22.06 -27.60
N GLN A 312 -0.12 21.52 -26.83
CA GLN A 312 0.14 20.82 -25.57
C GLN A 312 -0.25 19.36 -25.72
N GLU A 313 0.69 18.52 -26.04
CA GLU A 313 0.57 17.07 -25.76
C GLU A 313 1.12 16.83 -24.36
N PRO A 314 0.49 15.93 -23.57
CA PRO A 314 1.06 15.58 -22.28
C PRO A 314 2.44 14.97 -22.50
N PRO A 315 3.41 15.25 -21.64
CA PRO A 315 4.72 14.61 -21.71
C PRO A 315 4.56 13.10 -21.51
N ASP A 316 5.39 12.32 -22.20
CA ASP A 316 5.49 10.89 -21.98
C ASP A 316 5.75 10.62 -20.48
N GLY A 317 4.82 9.94 -19.81
CA GLY A 317 4.91 9.62 -18.38
C GLY A 317 4.11 10.51 -17.44
N ALA A 318 3.17 11.29 -17.95
CA ALA A 318 2.29 12.11 -17.14
C ALA A 318 1.24 11.26 -16.39
N LEU A 319 1.10 11.52 -15.09
CA LEU A 319 0.02 11.00 -14.26
C LEU A 319 -1.12 12.03 -14.21
N VAL A 320 -2.37 11.59 -14.37
CA VAL A 320 -3.52 12.52 -14.41
C VAL A 320 -4.00 12.82 -13.00
N GLY A 321 -4.13 14.12 -12.69
CA GLY A 321 -5.00 14.60 -11.63
C GLY A 321 -6.29 15.13 -12.24
N THR A 322 -7.44 14.66 -11.81
CA THR A 322 -8.74 15.24 -12.16
C THR A 322 -9.41 15.64 -10.85
N ASP A 323 -9.65 16.96 -10.70
CA ASP A 323 -10.59 17.44 -9.71
C ASP A 323 -12.02 17.23 -10.20
N THR A 324 -12.83 16.60 -9.39
CA THR A 324 -14.30 16.61 -9.52
C THR A 324 -14.92 16.99 -8.20
#